data_d6f2ee6ac0d6c4a6fc851c8211b453a0
#
_entry.id   d6f2ee6ac0d6c4a6fc851c8211b453a0
#
_cell.length_a   1.000
_cell.length_b   1.000
_cell.length_c   1.000
_cell.angle_alpha   90.00
_cell.angle_beta   90.00
_cell.angle_gamma   90.00
#
_symmetry.space_group_name_H-M   'P 1'
#
loop_
_entity.id
_entity.type
_entity.pdbx_description
1 polymer ?
#
loop_
_entity_poly.entity_id
_entity_poly.type
_entity_poly.pdbx_seq_one_letter_code
_entity_poly.pdbx_strand_id
1 'polypeptide(L)'
;MKTIIEDCTYVMGRGTIVIVELPDELLEYVGDFTYASKVKVGDKVKINSKEYVIKGIEKISTSKFVGLIIGGDDVDNIDNFFGKEIEI
;
A
#
# COMPACT_ATOMS: atom_id res chain seq x y z
N MET A 1 5.63 -11.08 1.04
CA MET A 1 4.82 -11.20 -0.18
C MET A 1 5.04 -10.01 -1.07
N LYS A 2 4.92 -10.20 -2.37
CA LYS A 2 5.24 -9.16 -3.34
C LYS A 2 4.06 -8.89 -4.25
N THR A 3 3.86 -7.61 -4.57
CA THR A 3 2.88 -7.18 -5.56
C THR A 3 3.44 -5.98 -6.30
N ILE A 4 2.73 -5.51 -7.30
CA ILE A 4 3.16 -4.38 -8.13
C ILE A 4 2.38 -3.13 -7.73
N ILE A 5 3.07 -2.01 -7.67
CA ILE A 5 2.42 -0.72 -7.43
C ILE A 5 1.71 -0.29 -8.70
N GLU A 6 0.39 -0.24 -8.65
CA GLU A 6 -0.46 0.08 -9.80
C GLU A 6 -0.57 1.58 -10.02
N ASP A 7 -0.46 2.36 -8.97
CA ASP A 7 -0.52 3.81 -9.05
C ASP A 7 0.17 4.39 -7.83
N CYS A 8 0.55 5.64 -7.92
CA CYS A 8 1.28 6.32 -6.86
C CYS A 8 1.00 7.82 -6.96
N THR A 9 0.69 8.44 -5.84
CA THR A 9 0.43 9.87 -5.81
C THR A 9 0.89 10.47 -4.49
N TYR A 10 1.24 11.74 -4.51
CA TYR A 10 1.55 12.50 -3.31
C TYR A 10 0.36 13.35 -2.92
N VAL A 11 -0.03 13.30 -1.66
CA VAL A 11 -1.11 14.11 -1.12
C VAL A 11 -0.52 15.03 -0.06
N MET A 12 -0.62 16.33 -0.29
CA MET A 12 -0.08 17.33 0.63
C MET A 12 -0.70 17.15 2.02
N GLY A 13 0.17 17.09 3.04
CA GLY A 13 -0.24 16.89 4.41
C GLY A 13 -0.49 15.46 4.82
N ARG A 14 -0.55 14.52 3.87
CA ARG A 14 -0.75 13.09 4.18
C ARG A 14 0.44 12.22 3.80
N GLY A 15 1.15 12.56 2.74
CA GLY A 15 2.30 11.82 2.28
C GLY A 15 2.07 11.12 0.96
N THR A 16 2.84 10.10 0.69
CA THR A 16 2.77 9.34 -0.55
C THR A 16 1.82 8.15 -0.39
N ILE A 17 0.88 8.02 -1.32
CA ILE A 17 -0.07 6.92 -1.35
C ILE A 17 0.32 6.02 -2.52
N VAL A 18 0.56 4.73 -2.24
CA VAL A 18 0.77 3.72 -3.27
C VAL A 18 -0.44 2.83 -3.33
N ILE A 19 -0.94 2.58 -4.54
CA ILE A 19 -2.11 1.74 -4.77
C ILE A 19 -1.63 0.37 -5.22
N VAL A 20 -2.04 -0.65 -4.49
CA VAL A 20 -1.65 -2.03 -4.80
C VAL A 20 -2.86 -2.94 -4.68
N GLU A 21 -2.88 -4.02 -5.46
CA GLU A 21 -3.83 -5.09 -5.25
C GLU A 21 -3.21 -6.06 -4.26
N LEU A 22 -3.89 -6.28 -3.13
CA LEU A 22 -3.38 -7.19 -2.12
C LEU A 22 -3.54 -8.65 -2.58
N PRO A 23 -2.51 -9.48 -2.38
CA PRO A 23 -2.65 -10.91 -2.59
C PRO A 23 -3.71 -11.49 -1.65
N ASP A 24 -4.32 -12.59 -2.04
CA ASP A 24 -5.39 -13.20 -1.25
C ASP A 24 -4.94 -13.54 0.18
N GLU A 25 -3.68 -13.85 0.37
CA GLU A 25 -3.12 -14.16 1.68
C GLU A 25 -3.11 -12.97 2.63
N LEU A 26 -3.19 -11.76 2.09
CA LEU A 26 -3.22 -10.53 2.87
C LEU A 26 -4.63 -9.94 2.96
N LEU A 27 -5.63 -10.66 2.47
CA LEU A 27 -7.03 -10.27 2.54
C LEU A 27 -7.80 -11.26 3.40
N GLU A 28 -8.78 -10.72 4.13
CA GLU A 28 -9.72 -11.52 4.88
C GLU A 28 -11.12 -11.29 4.32
N TYR A 29 -11.75 -12.36 3.85
CA TYR A 29 -13.15 -12.28 3.39
C TYR A 29 -14.06 -12.23 4.62
N VAL A 30 -14.85 -11.17 4.71
CA VAL A 30 -15.70 -10.94 5.87
C VAL A 30 -17.20 -11.06 5.54
N GLY A 31 -17.54 -11.56 4.35
CA GLY A 31 -18.92 -11.79 3.92
C GLY A 31 -19.38 -10.73 2.93
N ASP A 32 -20.44 -11.06 2.16
CA ASP A 32 -21.09 -10.13 1.21
C ASP A 32 -20.12 -9.47 0.23
N PHE A 33 -19.16 -10.26 -0.26
CA PHE A 33 -18.12 -9.77 -1.19
C PHE A 33 -17.29 -8.63 -0.62
N THR A 34 -17.14 -8.57 0.72
CA THR A 34 -16.30 -7.60 1.37
C THR A 34 -15.01 -8.24 1.87
N TYR A 35 -13.93 -7.47 1.79
CA TYR A 35 -12.60 -7.92 2.16
C TYR A 35 -11.98 -6.92 3.13
N ALA A 36 -11.34 -7.43 4.17
CA ALA A 36 -10.54 -6.62 5.08
C ALA A 36 -9.06 -6.85 4.77
N SER A 37 -8.26 -5.85 5.00
CA SER A 37 -6.81 -5.94 4.83
C SER A 37 -6.19 -6.55 6.09
N LYS A 38 -5.31 -7.51 5.89
CA LYS A 38 -4.45 -8.01 6.97
C LYS A 38 -3.24 -7.13 7.20
N VAL A 39 -2.93 -6.27 6.23
CA VAL A 39 -1.89 -5.26 6.38
C VAL A 39 -2.45 -4.14 7.23
N LYS A 40 -1.65 -3.66 8.18
CA LYS A 40 -2.10 -2.67 9.16
C LYS A 40 -1.15 -1.50 9.26
N VAL A 41 -1.67 -0.38 9.75
CA VAL A 41 -0.85 0.78 10.08
C VAL A 41 0.24 0.36 11.07
N GLY A 42 1.47 0.79 10.80
CA GLY A 42 2.63 0.40 11.57
C GLY A 42 3.43 -0.73 10.95
N ASP A 43 2.84 -1.48 10.02
CA ASP A 43 3.58 -2.50 9.28
C ASP A 43 4.62 -1.84 8.38
N LYS A 44 5.65 -2.59 8.04
CA LYS A 44 6.73 -2.12 7.19
C LYS A 44 6.63 -2.76 5.81
N VAL A 45 6.94 -1.99 4.79
CA VAL A 45 7.00 -2.45 3.40
C VAL A 45 8.34 -2.05 2.81
N LYS A 46 8.77 -2.78 1.77
CA LYS A 46 10.00 -2.46 1.04
C LYS A 46 9.69 -2.13 -0.41
N ILE A 47 10.23 -1.01 -0.86
CA ILE A 47 10.17 -0.57 -2.24
C ILE A 47 11.57 -0.14 -2.64
N ASN A 48 12.11 -0.69 -3.73
CA ASN A 48 13.47 -0.38 -4.20
C ASN A 48 14.52 -0.61 -3.10
N SER A 49 14.35 -1.68 -2.33
CA SER A 49 15.27 -2.07 -1.24
C SER A 49 15.26 -1.12 -0.04
N LYS A 50 14.35 -0.16 -0.01
CA LYS A 50 14.17 0.73 1.13
C LYS A 50 12.91 0.35 1.89
N GLU A 51 12.98 0.50 3.20
CA GLU A 51 11.88 0.17 4.09
C GLU A 51 11.08 1.42 4.44
N TYR A 52 9.76 1.28 4.39
CA TYR A 52 8.84 2.36 4.73
C TYR A 52 7.80 1.85 5.71
N VAL A 53 7.36 2.73 6.60
CA VAL A 53 6.31 2.42 7.57
C VAL A 53 4.96 2.85 6.99
N ILE A 54 3.97 1.99 7.09
CA ILE A 54 2.60 2.31 6.70
C ILE A 54 2.01 3.23 7.76
N LYS A 55 1.64 4.43 7.36
CA LYS A 55 1.05 5.45 8.24
C LYS A 55 -0.46 5.53 8.14
N GLY A 56 -1.02 5.00 7.07
CA GLY A 56 -2.45 4.99 6.88
C GLY A 56 -2.82 4.01 5.79
N ILE A 57 -4.07 3.56 5.81
CA ILE A 57 -4.59 2.61 4.83
C ILE A 57 -5.94 3.10 4.39
N GLU A 58 -6.14 3.19 3.07
CA GLU A 58 -7.43 3.51 2.48
C GLU A 58 -7.89 2.31 1.68
N LYS A 59 -9.07 1.81 1.98
CA LYS A 59 -9.59 0.62 1.33
C LYS A 59 -11.11 0.73 1.17
N ILE A 60 -11.57 0.41 -0.03
CA ILE A 60 -12.99 0.20 -0.29
C ILE A 60 -13.29 -1.26 0.05
N SER A 61 -14.33 -1.51 0.84
CA SER A 61 -14.61 -2.83 1.41
C SER A 61 -14.81 -3.93 0.37
N THR A 62 -15.31 -3.58 -0.82
CA THR A 62 -15.57 -4.56 -1.89
C THR A 62 -14.40 -4.73 -2.85
N SER A 63 -13.30 -4.02 -2.62
CA SER A 63 -12.13 -4.03 -3.49
C SER A 63 -10.96 -4.77 -2.85
N LYS A 64 -10.15 -5.41 -3.69
CA LYS A 64 -8.87 -5.99 -3.28
C LYS A 64 -7.73 -4.97 -3.36
N PHE A 65 -7.98 -3.81 -3.96
CA PHE A 65 -7.01 -2.73 -4.01
C PHE A 65 -7.00 -1.96 -2.70
N VAL A 66 -5.82 -1.50 -2.33
CA VAL A 66 -5.63 -0.72 -1.12
C VAL A 66 -4.66 0.41 -1.41
N GLY A 67 -4.94 1.58 -0.82
CA GLY A 67 -4.01 2.69 -0.81
C GLY A 67 -3.21 2.66 0.47
N LEU A 68 -1.91 2.50 0.37
CA LEU A 68 -1.00 2.51 1.52
C LEU A 68 -0.33 3.87 1.58
N ILE A 69 -0.58 4.59 2.67
CA ILE A 69 0.10 5.87 2.91
C ILE A 69 1.40 5.55 3.60
N ILE A 70 2.51 5.83 2.92
CA ILE A 70 3.82 5.50 3.43
C ILE A 70 4.57 6.75 3.84
N GLY A 71 5.43 6.60 4.81
CA GLY A 71 6.29 7.66 5.29
C GLY A 71 7.72 7.21 5.38
N GLY A 72 8.60 8.15 5.25
CA GLY A 72 10.04 7.98 5.33
C GLY A 72 10.68 9.30 4.93
N ASP A 73 11.92 9.47 5.26
CA ASP A 73 12.62 10.73 5.01
C ASP A 73 12.91 10.95 3.52
N ASP A 74 12.76 9.92 2.70
CA ASP A 74 13.15 9.93 1.29
C ASP A 74 11.98 9.80 0.33
N VAL A 75 10.75 10.07 0.77
CA VAL A 75 9.57 9.88 -0.09
C VAL A 75 9.27 11.17 -0.84
N ASP A 76 10.23 11.67 -1.55
CA ASP A 76 10.09 12.90 -2.34
C ASP A 76 10.12 12.64 -3.85
N ASN A 77 10.33 11.39 -4.25
CA ASN A 77 10.48 11.03 -5.66
C ASN A 77 9.52 9.90 -6.03
N ILE A 78 8.22 10.23 -6.00
CA ILE A 78 7.14 9.26 -6.18
C ILE A 78 7.12 8.63 -7.58
N ASP A 79 7.69 9.31 -8.58
CA ASP A 79 7.72 8.80 -9.95
C ASP A 79 8.47 7.47 -10.06
N ASN A 80 9.33 7.18 -9.10
CA ASN A 80 10.09 5.96 -9.08
C ASN A 80 9.30 4.75 -8.54
N PHE A 81 8.10 4.98 -8.01
CA PHE A 81 7.32 3.90 -7.40
C PHE A 81 6.35 3.23 -8.35
N PHE A 82 5.89 3.95 -9.37
CA PHE A 82 4.92 3.40 -10.33
C PHE A 82 5.50 2.18 -11.04
N GLY A 83 4.77 1.09 -11.03
CA GLY A 83 5.19 -0.15 -11.68
C GLY A 83 6.25 -0.94 -10.94
N LYS A 84 6.71 -0.44 -9.81
CA LYS A 84 7.73 -1.13 -9.02
C LYS A 84 7.10 -2.21 -8.14
N GLU A 85 7.91 -3.18 -7.78
CA GLU A 85 7.52 -4.23 -6.86
C GLU A 85 7.59 -3.72 -5.43
N ILE A 86 6.56 -4.04 -4.66
CA ILE A 86 6.53 -3.76 -3.24
C ILE A 86 6.47 -5.09 -2.48
N GLU A 87 7.31 -5.21 -1.47
CA GLU A 87 7.33 -6.36 -0.59
C GLU A 87 6.61 -6.01 0.71
N ILE A 88 5.60 -6.76 0.99
CA ILE A 88 4.74 -6.53 2.15
C ILE A 88 4.92 -7.64 3.18
#